data_d52ec3d52d6b35f311c5425047027ea6
#
_entry.id   d52ec3d52d6b35f311c5425047027ea6
#
_cell.length_a   1.000
_cell.length_b   1.000
_cell.length_c   1.000
_cell.angle_alpha   90.00
_cell.angle_beta   90.00
_cell.angle_gamma   90.00
#
_symmetry.space_group_name_H-M   'P 1'
#
loop_
_entity.id
_entity.type
_entity.pdbx_description
1 polymer ?
#
loop_
_entity_poly.entity_id
_entity_poly.type
_entity_poly.pdbx_seq_one_letter_code
_entity_poly.pdbx_strand_id
1 'polypeptide(L)'
;MTERKLKGGVLLGYLDFIKSQWGQDGLNECLDSVKIDQHSIKAESMYPLEMDWVILKWIADNKGIDYVKKTGHHTVKNLGSLSYLVKFVNIKHLLKQAKNNYTDTFNFGEISVLCDDFGKRAVVIMKNSNYIEETCVAWEGALEGMMEITRTKGTIKRNKSQVRGDEYDEFILEWV
;
A
#
# COMPACT_ATOMS: atom_id res chain seq x y z
N MET A 1 -1.18 13.92 20.94
CA MET A 1 -1.15 13.57 19.50
C MET A 1 -2.06 12.38 19.32
N THR A 2 -2.93 12.40 18.33
CA THR A 2 -3.80 11.24 18.02
C THR A 2 -2.96 10.08 17.50
N GLU A 3 -3.16 8.88 18.03
CA GLU A 3 -2.46 7.67 17.60
C GLU A 3 -2.76 7.40 16.11
N ARG A 4 -1.70 7.15 15.33
CA ARG A 4 -1.83 6.82 13.90
C ARG A 4 -2.25 5.37 13.72
N LYS A 5 -3.31 5.17 12.95
CA LYS A 5 -3.92 3.84 12.77
C LYS A 5 -4.27 3.60 11.29
N LEU A 6 -4.26 2.32 10.92
CA LEU A 6 -4.72 1.84 9.62
C LEU A 6 -5.72 0.69 9.81
N LYS A 7 -6.56 0.47 8.78
CA LYS A 7 -7.48 -0.68 8.78
C LYS A 7 -6.75 -2.01 8.72
N GLY A 8 -7.27 -2.98 9.47
CA GLY A 8 -6.74 -4.35 9.50
C GLY A 8 -6.75 -5.06 8.15
N GLY A 9 -7.58 -4.64 7.21
CA GLY A 9 -7.59 -5.17 5.85
C GLY A 9 -6.24 -5.06 5.15
N VAL A 10 -5.47 -3.99 5.40
CA VAL A 10 -4.11 -3.82 4.87
C VAL A 10 -3.17 -4.86 5.46
N LEU A 11 -3.19 -5.03 6.78
CA LEU A 11 -2.35 -6.01 7.49
C LEU A 11 -2.66 -7.44 7.04
N LEU A 12 -3.96 -7.77 6.91
CA LEU A 12 -4.40 -9.08 6.41
C LEU A 12 -3.93 -9.33 4.98
N GLY A 13 -3.90 -8.30 4.13
CA GLY A 13 -3.34 -8.39 2.78
C GLY A 13 -1.85 -8.74 2.77
N TYR A 14 -1.07 -8.20 3.71
CA TYR A 14 0.35 -8.53 3.87
C TYR A 14 0.52 -9.98 4.35
N LEU A 15 -0.25 -10.40 5.34
CA LEU A 15 -0.19 -11.78 5.86
C LEU A 15 -0.64 -12.80 4.81
N ASP A 16 -1.65 -12.47 3.98
CA ASP A 16 -2.06 -13.30 2.86
C ASP A 16 -0.96 -13.44 1.81
N PHE A 17 -0.25 -12.34 1.49
CA PHE A 17 0.92 -12.38 0.62
C PHE A 17 2.00 -13.30 1.18
N ILE A 18 2.38 -13.15 2.45
CA ILE A 18 3.39 -13.98 3.11
C ILE A 18 3.01 -15.46 3.00
N LYS A 19 1.76 -15.79 3.32
CA LYS A 19 1.24 -17.16 3.21
C LYS A 19 1.28 -17.68 1.77
N SER A 20 0.93 -16.85 0.80
CA SER A 20 0.92 -17.23 -0.62
C SER A 20 2.32 -17.51 -1.17
N GLN A 21 3.34 -16.80 -0.67
CA GLN A 21 4.73 -16.93 -1.15
C GLN A 21 5.52 -18.01 -0.42
N TRP A 22 5.33 -18.16 0.90
CA TRP A 22 6.18 -19.00 1.75
C TRP A 22 5.39 -20.02 2.57
N GLY A 23 4.11 -20.20 2.26
CA GLY A 23 3.26 -21.18 2.93
C GLY A 23 2.91 -20.81 4.37
N GLN A 24 2.32 -21.78 5.09
CA GLN A 24 1.93 -21.58 6.49
C GLN A 24 3.14 -21.40 7.41
N ASP A 25 4.24 -22.06 7.10
CA ASP A 25 5.47 -21.98 7.91
C ASP A 25 6.07 -20.56 7.86
N GLY A 26 6.14 -19.95 6.68
CA GLY A 26 6.61 -18.57 6.53
C GLY A 26 5.67 -17.57 7.21
N LEU A 27 4.35 -17.82 7.19
CA LEU A 27 3.40 -16.99 7.93
C LEU A 27 3.61 -17.12 9.45
N ASN A 28 3.77 -18.33 9.97
CA ASN A 28 4.02 -18.57 11.39
C ASN A 28 5.33 -17.92 11.84
N GLU A 29 6.41 -18.07 11.05
CA GLU A 29 7.70 -17.40 11.31
C GLU A 29 7.55 -15.89 11.44
N CYS A 30 6.79 -15.26 10.54
CA CYS A 30 6.51 -13.82 10.60
C CYS A 30 5.74 -13.47 11.87
N LEU A 31 4.61 -14.12 12.12
CA LEU A 31 3.71 -13.82 13.24
C LEU A 31 4.43 -13.98 14.59
N ASP A 32 5.23 -15.02 14.76
CA ASP A 32 6.03 -15.28 15.96
C ASP A 32 7.10 -14.19 16.17
N SER A 33 7.75 -13.77 15.06
CA SER A 33 8.78 -12.73 15.11
C SER A 33 8.20 -11.36 15.48
N VAL A 34 7.07 -10.98 14.88
CA VAL A 34 6.45 -9.66 15.11
C VAL A 34 5.48 -9.64 16.29
N LYS A 35 5.22 -10.80 16.92
CA LYS A 35 4.32 -10.98 18.07
C LYS A 35 2.88 -10.51 17.79
N ILE A 36 2.37 -10.84 16.62
CA ILE A 36 1.01 -10.52 16.20
C ILE A 36 0.17 -11.79 16.20
N ASP A 37 -1.00 -11.76 16.81
CA ASP A 37 -2.03 -12.78 16.65
C ASP A 37 -2.93 -12.44 15.45
N GLN A 38 -2.78 -13.19 14.36
CA GLN A 38 -3.57 -13.00 13.14
C GLN A 38 -5.08 -13.07 13.40
N HIS A 39 -5.54 -13.93 14.32
CA HIS A 39 -6.96 -14.13 14.59
C HIS A 39 -7.61 -12.92 15.30
N SER A 40 -6.78 -12.06 15.91
CA SER A 40 -7.22 -10.81 16.51
C SER A 40 -7.47 -9.69 15.48
N ILE A 41 -6.97 -9.84 14.24
CA ILE A 41 -7.08 -8.81 13.21
C ILE A 41 -8.41 -8.94 12.47
N LYS A 42 -9.23 -7.87 12.53
CA LYS A 42 -10.48 -7.73 11.79
C LYS A 42 -10.27 -6.67 10.69
N ALA A 43 -10.70 -6.96 9.47
CA ALA A 43 -10.46 -6.12 8.30
C ALA A 43 -10.90 -4.65 8.48
N GLU A 44 -12.07 -4.43 9.11
CA GLU A 44 -12.66 -3.09 9.28
C GLU A 44 -12.22 -2.37 10.57
N SER A 45 -11.46 -3.03 11.44
CA SER A 45 -10.96 -2.43 12.68
C SER A 45 -9.66 -1.67 12.44
N MET A 46 -9.42 -0.66 13.29
CA MET A 46 -8.22 0.20 13.20
C MET A 46 -7.12 -0.31 14.12
N TYR A 47 -5.90 -0.41 13.60
CA TYR A 47 -4.71 -0.89 14.30
C TYR A 47 -3.58 0.14 14.27
N PRO A 48 -2.67 0.14 15.27
CA PRO A 48 -1.51 1.02 15.27
C PRO A 48 -0.67 0.90 14.01
N LEU A 49 -0.17 2.03 13.49
CA LEU A 49 0.67 2.07 12.28
C LEU A 49 1.96 1.24 12.45
N GLU A 50 2.43 1.08 13.66
CA GLU A 50 3.60 0.28 14.00
C GLU A 50 3.43 -1.20 13.60
N MET A 51 2.20 -1.72 13.53
CA MET A 51 1.95 -3.08 13.04
C MET A 51 2.27 -3.22 11.55
N ASP A 52 1.99 -2.20 10.74
CA ASP A 52 2.42 -2.12 9.34
C ASP A 52 3.96 -2.19 9.24
N TRP A 53 4.64 -1.37 10.05
CA TRP A 53 6.09 -1.29 10.02
C TRP A 53 6.79 -2.60 10.36
N VAL A 54 6.34 -3.28 11.41
CA VAL A 54 7.01 -4.50 11.86
C VAL A 54 6.84 -5.65 10.85
N ILE A 55 5.67 -5.75 10.20
CA ILE A 55 5.43 -6.76 9.16
C ILE A 55 6.29 -6.47 7.92
N LEU A 56 6.27 -5.22 7.42
CA LEU A 56 7.03 -4.85 6.23
C LEU A 56 8.54 -4.94 6.45
N LYS A 57 9.04 -4.55 7.63
CA LYS A 57 10.44 -4.76 8.02
C LYS A 57 10.82 -6.23 8.07
N TRP A 58 9.96 -7.08 8.65
CA TRP A 58 10.22 -8.52 8.65
C TRP A 58 10.38 -9.05 7.22
N ILE A 59 9.53 -8.62 6.28
CA ILE A 59 9.65 -9.01 4.87
C ILE A 59 10.97 -8.50 4.29
N ALA A 60 11.31 -7.23 4.51
CA ALA A 60 12.54 -6.64 3.99
C ALA A 60 13.79 -7.36 4.50
N ASP A 61 13.86 -7.63 5.80
CA ASP A 61 15.03 -8.19 6.47
C ASP A 61 15.23 -9.68 6.13
N ASN A 62 14.14 -10.45 5.99
CA ASN A 62 14.22 -11.92 5.80
C ASN A 62 14.08 -12.34 4.33
N LYS A 63 13.46 -11.54 3.48
CA LYS A 63 13.11 -11.91 2.10
C LYS A 63 13.60 -10.88 1.06
N GLY A 64 13.92 -9.66 1.50
CA GLY A 64 14.42 -8.57 0.69
C GLY A 64 13.36 -7.54 0.30
N ILE A 65 13.84 -6.32 0.02
CA ILE A 65 13.00 -5.13 -0.25
C ILE A 65 12.08 -5.30 -1.47
N ASP A 66 12.49 -6.08 -2.47
CA ASP A 66 11.67 -6.37 -3.66
C ASP A 66 10.37 -7.11 -3.30
N TYR A 67 10.40 -7.92 -2.24
CA TYR A 67 9.19 -8.59 -1.76
C TYR A 67 8.25 -7.64 -1.02
N VAL A 68 8.75 -6.57 -0.42
CA VAL A 68 7.92 -5.50 0.15
C VAL A 68 7.10 -4.84 -0.96
N LYS A 69 7.73 -4.54 -2.10
CA LYS A 69 7.02 -4.01 -3.27
C LYS A 69 5.94 -4.96 -3.78
N LYS A 70 6.28 -6.25 -3.91
CA LYS A 70 5.33 -7.30 -4.30
C LYS A 70 4.18 -7.44 -3.30
N THR A 71 4.44 -7.22 -2.01
CA THR A 71 3.40 -7.23 -0.96
C THR A 71 2.37 -6.13 -1.19
N GLY A 72 2.80 -4.89 -1.43
CA GLY A 72 1.88 -3.80 -1.75
C GLY A 72 1.05 -4.07 -3.01
N HIS A 73 1.69 -4.57 -4.06
CA HIS A 73 1.04 -4.97 -5.30
C HIS A 73 -0.03 -6.06 -5.08
N HIS A 74 0.29 -7.10 -4.32
CA HIS A 74 -0.63 -8.20 -4.00
C HIS A 74 -1.83 -7.70 -3.19
N THR A 75 -1.58 -6.87 -2.17
CA THR A 75 -2.62 -6.35 -1.28
C THR A 75 -3.70 -5.61 -2.06
N VAL A 76 -3.33 -4.75 -2.99
CA VAL A 76 -4.30 -4.02 -3.83
C VAL A 76 -5.09 -4.95 -4.74
N LYS A 77 -4.45 -5.97 -5.30
CA LYS A 77 -5.14 -6.94 -6.20
C LYS A 77 -6.16 -7.81 -5.46
N ASN A 78 -5.96 -8.05 -4.17
CA ASN A 78 -6.77 -8.95 -3.36
C ASN A 78 -7.70 -8.22 -2.37
N LEU A 79 -7.94 -6.91 -2.54
CA LEU A 79 -8.88 -6.12 -1.74
C LEU A 79 -10.36 -6.58 -1.91
N GLY A 80 -10.61 -7.89 -1.92
CA GLY A 80 -11.94 -8.52 -1.85
C GLY A 80 -12.89 -8.12 -2.98
N SER A 81 -14.16 -7.85 -2.64
CA SER A 81 -15.23 -7.53 -3.60
C SER A 81 -14.97 -6.29 -4.45
N LEU A 82 -14.13 -5.37 -3.99
CA LEU A 82 -13.69 -4.19 -4.74
C LEU A 82 -12.86 -4.58 -5.99
N SER A 83 -12.08 -5.66 -5.93
CA SER A 83 -11.28 -6.12 -7.06
C SER A 83 -12.11 -6.46 -8.30
N TYR A 84 -13.38 -6.86 -8.13
CA TYR A 84 -14.26 -7.22 -9.25
C TYR A 84 -14.83 -5.98 -9.96
N LEU A 85 -15.17 -4.94 -9.20
CA LEU A 85 -15.71 -3.68 -9.75
C LEU A 85 -14.61 -2.86 -10.45
N VAL A 86 -13.38 -2.95 -9.96
CA VAL A 86 -12.23 -2.18 -10.45
C VAL A 86 -11.79 -2.62 -11.86
N LYS A 87 -12.01 -3.87 -12.27
CA LYS A 87 -11.66 -4.38 -13.62
C LYS A 87 -12.32 -3.62 -14.78
N PHE A 88 -13.38 -2.87 -14.51
CA PHE A 88 -14.12 -2.09 -15.50
C PHE A 88 -13.87 -0.58 -15.39
N VAL A 89 -12.98 -0.17 -14.50
CA VAL A 89 -12.72 1.24 -14.22
C VAL A 89 -11.32 1.59 -14.74
N ASN A 90 -11.17 2.78 -15.34
CA ASN A 90 -9.86 3.26 -15.76
C ASN A 90 -9.06 3.83 -14.58
N ILE A 91 -7.73 3.91 -14.75
CA ILE A 91 -6.81 4.39 -13.71
C ILE A 91 -7.17 5.79 -13.20
N LYS A 92 -7.61 6.72 -14.07
CA LYS A 92 -7.98 8.08 -13.67
C LYS A 92 -9.16 8.08 -12.70
N HIS A 93 -10.13 7.20 -12.88
CA HIS A 93 -11.26 7.09 -11.96
C HIS A 93 -10.81 6.59 -10.59
N LEU A 94 -9.97 5.56 -10.52
CA LEU A 94 -9.41 5.08 -9.25
C LEU A 94 -8.61 6.16 -8.53
N LEU A 95 -7.78 6.88 -9.26
CA LEU A 95 -6.99 7.98 -8.71
C LEU A 95 -7.86 9.12 -8.16
N LYS A 96 -8.98 9.44 -8.81
CA LYS A 96 -9.96 10.42 -8.30
C LYS A 96 -10.60 9.96 -6.98
N GLN A 97 -10.75 8.67 -6.76
CA GLN A 97 -11.27 8.10 -5.51
C GLN A 97 -10.19 7.95 -4.42
N ALA A 98 -8.91 8.17 -4.75
CA ALA A 98 -7.80 7.90 -3.85
C ALA A 98 -7.93 8.61 -2.49
N LYS A 99 -8.42 9.87 -2.48
CA LYS A 99 -8.62 10.62 -1.22
C LYS A 99 -9.62 9.92 -0.30
N ASN A 100 -10.77 9.51 -0.81
CA ASN A 100 -11.81 8.86 -0.01
C ASN A 100 -11.30 7.51 0.51
N ASN A 101 -10.70 6.70 -0.38
CA ASN A 101 -10.15 5.40 -0.02
C ASN A 101 -9.04 5.52 1.03
N TYR A 102 -8.21 6.56 0.95
CA TYR A 102 -7.15 6.83 1.92
C TYR A 102 -7.74 7.16 3.29
N THR A 103 -8.68 8.10 3.37
CA THR A 103 -9.32 8.50 4.63
C THR A 103 -10.16 7.39 5.27
N ASP A 104 -10.69 6.47 4.46
CA ASP A 104 -11.36 5.27 4.96
C ASP A 104 -10.39 4.23 5.53
N THR A 105 -9.14 4.23 5.06
CA THR A 105 -8.14 3.23 5.44
C THR A 105 -7.21 3.72 6.56
N PHE A 106 -6.88 5.02 6.56
CA PHE A 106 -5.92 5.64 7.49
C PHE A 106 -6.57 6.82 8.22
N ASN A 107 -6.33 6.94 9.52
CA ASN A 107 -6.80 8.09 10.31
C ASN A 107 -5.78 9.24 10.39
N PHE A 108 -4.74 9.21 9.59
CA PHE A 108 -3.62 10.16 9.60
C PHE A 108 -3.17 10.47 8.18
N GLY A 109 -2.40 11.54 8.05
CA GLY A 109 -1.85 11.98 6.76
C GLY A 109 -2.90 12.52 5.80
N GLU A 110 -2.44 12.94 4.65
CA GLU A 110 -3.27 13.48 3.58
C GLU A 110 -2.77 12.97 2.23
N ILE A 111 -3.69 12.59 1.36
CA ILE A 111 -3.38 12.26 -0.03
C ILE A 111 -4.05 13.25 -0.98
N SER A 112 -3.32 13.66 -1.99
CA SER A 112 -3.85 14.43 -3.12
C SER A 112 -3.34 13.84 -4.43
N VAL A 113 -4.17 13.93 -5.47
CA VAL A 113 -3.83 13.41 -6.80
C VAL A 113 -4.07 14.49 -7.83
N LEU A 114 -3.04 14.79 -8.59
CA LEU A 114 -3.08 15.70 -9.73
C LEU A 114 -3.02 14.85 -11.00
N CYS A 115 -4.13 14.81 -11.74
CA CYS A 115 -4.20 14.14 -13.04
C CYS A 115 -4.11 15.18 -14.14
N ASP A 116 -3.28 14.93 -15.15
CA ASP A 116 -3.33 15.66 -16.39
C ASP A 116 -4.54 15.19 -17.20
N ASP A 117 -5.48 16.10 -17.51
CA ASP A 117 -6.72 15.77 -18.23
C ASP A 117 -6.45 15.36 -19.69
N PHE A 118 -5.41 15.89 -20.31
CA PHE A 118 -5.01 15.60 -21.70
C PHE A 118 -3.83 14.66 -21.79
N GLY A 119 -3.03 14.57 -20.74
CA GLY A 119 -1.87 13.70 -20.65
C GLY A 119 -2.19 12.34 -20.05
N LYS A 120 -1.23 11.48 -20.17
CA LYS A 120 -1.23 10.13 -19.59
C LYS A 120 -0.32 10.12 -18.36
N ARG A 121 -0.58 11.07 -17.44
CA ARG A 121 0.24 11.29 -16.25
C ARG A 121 -0.63 11.64 -15.04
N ALA A 122 -0.21 11.16 -13.88
CA ALA A 122 -0.73 11.60 -12.59
C ALA A 122 0.41 11.75 -11.59
N VAL A 123 0.21 12.64 -10.62
CA VAL A 123 1.11 12.80 -9.48
C VAL A 123 0.30 12.54 -8.21
N VAL A 124 0.73 11.55 -7.44
CA VAL A 124 0.18 11.23 -6.12
C VAL A 124 1.09 11.85 -5.07
N ILE A 125 0.55 12.70 -4.22
CA ILE A 125 1.27 13.40 -3.15
C ILE A 125 0.68 12.95 -1.80
N MET A 126 1.55 12.53 -0.87
CA MET A 126 1.18 12.16 0.49
C MET A 126 1.93 13.04 1.48
N LYS A 127 1.18 13.68 2.39
CA LYS A 127 1.73 14.56 3.43
C LYS A 127 1.43 14.02 4.82
N ASN A 128 2.31 14.32 5.77
CA ASN A 128 2.14 13.95 7.18
C ASN A 128 1.92 12.44 7.41
N SER A 129 2.42 11.62 6.47
CA SER A 129 2.23 10.17 6.48
C SER A 129 3.07 9.47 7.55
N ASN A 130 4.27 9.99 7.83
CA ASN A 130 5.24 9.40 8.78
C ASN A 130 5.56 7.94 8.44
N TYR A 131 5.61 7.62 7.16
CA TYR A 131 5.97 6.29 6.68
C TYR A 131 7.46 5.99 6.89
N ILE A 132 7.79 4.71 6.95
CA ILE A 132 9.16 4.19 6.83
C ILE A 132 9.46 3.86 5.36
N GLU A 133 10.73 3.58 5.04
CA GLU A 133 11.13 3.27 3.66
C GLU A 133 10.35 2.09 3.09
N GLU A 134 10.14 1.04 3.89
CA GLU A 134 9.40 -0.16 3.49
C GLU A 134 7.94 0.17 3.15
N THR A 135 7.29 1.04 3.93
CA THR A 135 5.92 1.47 3.61
C THR A 135 5.88 2.26 2.30
N CYS A 136 6.87 3.13 2.03
CA CYS A 136 6.96 3.84 0.74
C CYS A 136 7.16 2.87 -0.42
N VAL A 137 7.99 1.83 -0.26
CA VAL A 137 8.18 0.77 -1.27
C VAL A 137 6.90 -0.05 -1.48
N ALA A 138 6.17 -0.36 -0.41
CA ALA A 138 4.86 -1.03 -0.52
C ALA A 138 3.86 -0.17 -1.30
N TRP A 139 3.86 1.16 -1.11
CA TRP A 139 3.04 2.08 -1.91
C TRP A 139 3.40 2.09 -3.40
N GLU A 140 4.68 2.02 -3.76
CA GLU A 140 5.08 1.84 -5.17
C GLU A 140 4.43 0.58 -5.75
N GLY A 141 4.51 -0.54 -5.03
CA GLY A 141 3.86 -1.79 -5.42
C GLY A 141 2.34 -1.67 -5.52
N ALA A 142 1.70 -1.01 -4.55
CA ALA A 142 0.26 -0.80 -4.56
C ALA A 142 -0.21 -0.01 -5.81
N LEU A 143 0.50 1.04 -6.17
CA LEU A 143 0.22 1.83 -7.36
C LEU A 143 0.44 1.00 -8.66
N GLU A 144 1.48 0.15 -8.71
CA GLU A 144 1.68 -0.80 -9.82
C GLU A 144 0.52 -1.80 -9.92
N GLY A 145 0.06 -2.32 -8.78
CA GLY A 145 -1.12 -3.17 -8.71
C GLY A 145 -2.38 -2.49 -9.24
N MET A 146 -2.59 -1.21 -8.90
CA MET A 146 -3.70 -0.41 -9.43
C MET A 146 -3.62 -0.25 -10.95
N MET A 147 -2.44 -0.01 -11.51
CA MET A 147 -2.24 0.06 -12.96
C MET A 147 -2.55 -1.29 -13.62
N GLU A 148 -2.11 -2.40 -13.03
CA GLU A 148 -2.35 -3.74 -13.59
C GLU A 148 -3.84 -4.09 -13.61
N ILE A 149 -4.58 -3.91 -12.49
CA ILE A 149 -6.01 -4.23 -12.43
C ILE A 149 -6.86 -3.36 -13.36
N THR A 150 -6.41 -2.13 -13.65
CA THR A 150 -7.05 -1.24 -14.65
C THR A 150 -6.55 -1.48 -16.07
N ARG A 151 -5.67 -2.46 -16.28
CA ARG A 151 -5.02 -2.76 -17.58
C ARG A 151 -4.28 -1.55 -18.17
N THR A 152 -3.80 -0.68 -17.32
CA THR A 152 -3.02 0.51 -17.70
C THR A 152 -1.55 0.13 -17.81
N LYS A 153 -0.95 0.31 -18.99
CA LYS A 153 0.49 0.08 -19.21
C LYS A 153 1.25 1.36 -18.97
N GLY A 154 2.25 1.32 -18.10
CA GLY A 154 3.03 2.51 -17.78
C GLY A 154 4.08 2.24 -16.71
N THR A 155 4.59 3.32 -16.12
CA THR A 155 5.64 3.30 -15.10
C THR A 155 5.24 4.12 -13.89
N ILE A 156 5.83 3.78 -12.75
CA ILE A 156 5.73 4.54 -11.51
C ILE A 156 7.13 4.89 -11.05
N LYS A 157 7.30 6.13 -10.62
CA LYS A 157 8.55 6.62 -10.06
C LYS A 157 8.26 7.38 -8.77
N ARG A 158 8.87 6.98 -7.66
CA ARG A 158 8.93 7.80 -6.45
C ARG A 158 9.95 8.92 -6.67
N ASN A 159 9.47 10.16 -6.73
CA ASN A 159 10.26 11.34 -7.00
C ASN A 159 10.74 12.04 -5.73
N LYS A 160 9.88 12.08 -4.68
CA LYS A 160 10.20 12.64 -3.36
C LYS A 160 9.82 11.67 -2.26
N SER A 161 10.48 11.78 -1.11
CA SER A 161 10.16 10.95 0.06
C SER A 161 10.49 11.66 1.37
N GLN A 162 9.52 11.69 2.28
CA GLN A 162 9.70 12.22 3.64
C GLN A 162 10.80 11.47 4.40
N VAL A 163 10.98 10.18 4.14
CA VAL A 163 12.07 9.38 4.72
C VAL A 163 13.46 9.90 4.29
N ARG A 164 13.55 10.52 3.12
CA ARG A 164 14.78 11.11 2.56
C ARG A 164 14.94 12.59 2.90
N GLY A 165 14.03 13.16 3.70
CA GLY A 165 14.06 14.55 4.13
C GLY A 165 13.25 15.50 3.26
N ASP A 166 12.48 15.02 2.29
CA ASP A 166 11.56 15.84 1.52
C ASP A 166 10.32 16.22 2.37
N GLU A 167 9.63 17.29 1.99
CA GLU A 167 8.43 17.78 2.70
C GLU A 167 7.25 16.79 2.60
N TYR A 168 7.20 16.01 1.52
CA TYR A 168 6.13 15.05 1.24
C TYR A 168 6.64 13.88 0.42
N ASP A 169 5.87 12.79 0.38
CA ASP A 169 6.11 11.69 -0.56
C ASP A 169 5.40 12.00 -1.88
N GLU A 170 6.09 11.77 -3.03
CA GLU A 170 5.57 12.03 -4.36
C GLU A 170 5.82 10.83 -5.28
N PHE A 171 4.74 10.32 -5.87
CA PHE A 171 4.79 9.26 -6.86
C PHE A 171 4.25 9.78 -8.20
N ILE A 172 5.05 9.64 -9.24
CA ILE A 172 4.69 10.02 -10.61
C ILE A 172 4.29 8.75 -11.36
N LEU A 173 3.08 8.74 -11.89
CA LEU A 173 2.56 7.68 -12.75
C LEU A 173 2.50 8.22 -14.18
N GLU A 174 3.06 7.46 -15.12
CA GLU A 174 3.00 7.77 -16.55
C GLU A 174 2.54 6.52 -17.30
N TRP A 175 1.60 6.70 -18.26
CA TRP A 175 1.04 5.57 -19.01
C TRP A 175 0.88 5.88 -20.49
N VAL A 176 0.70 4.84 -21.31
CA VAL A 176 0.54 4.91 -22.78
C VAL A 176 -0.92 4.81 -23.21
#